data_041dd9f0222bdc07104788c9618dfb71
#
_entry.id   041dd9f0222bdc07104788c9618dfb71
#
_cell.length_a   1.000
_cell.length_b   1.000
_cell.length_c   1.000
_cell.angle_alpha   90.00
_cell.angle_beta   90.00
_cell.angle_gamma   90.00
#
_symmetry.space_group_name_H-M   'P 1'
#
loop_
_entity.id
_entity.type
_entity.pdbx_description
1 polymer ?
#
loop_
_entity_poly.entity_id
_entity_poly.type
_entity_poly.pdbx_seq_one_letter_code
_entity_poly.pdbx_strand_id
1 'polypeptide(L)'
;MDRAGLVSADLPEEQPARPPRRGWGRLVAPIFIAGAVLLKIVGSLKFLGIFVAVGGYALIWGWRFAIGFVLLILVHELGHYVEARRQGLNPQLPVFIPFLGAYVALRGQPFDPWRNALVSVAGPVAGGIGALACLVYGNAVDSDLLRALAYSGFFLNLVNLVPISILDGGHLLRSWRVLRAGGGRPSPAEARRLAGVVGVFSVAVAAGLALGMVAAHIPQDRL
;
A
#
# COMPACT_ATOMS: atom_id res chain seq x y z
N MET A 1 -15.31 -25.86 97.61
CA MET A 1 -14.86 -26.56 96.40
C MET A 1 -15.83 -26.18 95.30
N ASP A 2 -15.45 -25.29 94.53
CA ASP A 2 -16.12 -25.15 93.23
C ASP A 2 -15.33 -24.27 92.25
N ARG A 3 -15.20 -24.75 91.10
CA ARG A 3 -14.44 -24.15 90.03
C ARG A 3 -15.39 -23.39 89.13
N ALA A 4 -15.33 -22.07 89.15
CA ALA A 4 -15.97 -21.24 88.20
C ALA A 4 -15.28 -21.35 86.84
N GLY A 5 -16.01 -21.93 85.85
CA GLY A 5 -15.59 -21.97 84.45
C GLY A 5 -15.70 -20.56 83.83
N LEU A 6 -14.58 -19.95 83.47
CA LEU A 6 -14.55 -18.77 82.71
C LEU A 6 -14.81 -19.13 81.22
N VAL A 7 -15.97 -18.72 80.72
CA VAL A 7 -16.30 -18.77 79.32
C VAL A 7 -15.57 -17.60 78.68
N SER A 8 -14.52 -17.93 77.92
CA SER A 8 -13.82 -17.00 77.03
C SER A 8 -14.76 -16.66 75.93
N ALA A 9 -15.28 -15.42 75.87
CA ALA A 9 -16.02 -14.93 74.73
C ALA A 9 -15.01 -14.64 73.64
N ASP A 10 -15.04 -15.45 72.55
CA ASP A 10 -14.32 -15.16 71.33
C ASP A 10 -14.86 -13.84 70.72
N LEU A 11 -14.10 -12.78 70.82
CA LEU A 11 -14.36 -11.54 70.11
C LEU A 11 -14.08 -11.78 68.63
N PRO A 12 -14.95 -11.33 67.70
CA PRO A 12 -14.68 -11.43 66.30
C PRO A 12 -13.39 -10.66 65.93
N GLU A 13 -12.42 -11.34 65.31
CA GLU A 13 -11.23 -10.71 64.78
C GLU A 13 -11.67 -9.70 63.72
N GLU A 14 -11.51 -8.39 64.02
CA GLU A 14 -11.68 -7.35 63.02
C GLU A 14 -10.65 -7.53 61.90
N GLN A 15 -11.10 -8.03 60.73
CA GLN A 15 -10.26 -8.10 59.53
C GLN A 15 -9.83 -6.67 59.19
N PRO A 16 -8.52 -6.42 59.03
CA PRO A 16 -8.05 -5.09 58.66
C PRO A 16 -8.64 -4.68 57.31
N ALA A 17 -9.27 -3.54 57.27
CA ALA A 17 -9.87 -2.94 56.06
C ALA A 17 -8.84 -2.96 54.90
N ARG A 18 -9.16 -3.65 53.81
CA ARG A 18 -8.31 -3.67 52.61
C ARG A 18 -8.12 -2.24 52.12
N PRO A 19 -6.88 -1.78 51.95
CA PRO A 19 -6.65 -0.42 51.46
C PRO A 19 -7.31 -0.23 50.09
N PRO A 20 -7.90 0.94 49.80
CA PRO A 20 -8.56 1.18 48.54
C PRO A 20 -7.51 1.00 47.42
N ARG A 21 -7.78 0.05 46.50
CA ARG A 21 -6.95 -0.13 45.32
C ARG A 21 -6.97 1.20 44.55
N ARG A 22 -5.91 1.99 44.72
CA ARG A 22 -5.67 3.24 44.01
C ARG A 22 -5.73 2.89 42.52
N GLY A 23 -6.86 3.26 41.92
CA GLY A 23 -7.18 2.88 40.53
C GLY A 23 -6.30 3.67 39.55
N TRP A 24 -5.09 3.17 39.34
CA TRP A 24 -4.23 3.61 38.20
C TRP A 24 -4.99 3.51 36.88
N GLY A 25 -5.98 2.62 36.78
CA GLY A 25 -6.87 2.51 35.64
C GLY A 25 -7.65 3.81 35.32
N ARG A 26 -7.99 4.64 36.31
CA ARG A 26 -8.67 5.92 36.07
C ARG A 26 -7.78 6.98 35.42
N LEU A 27 -6.46 6.93 35.63
CA LEU A 27 -5.51 7.85 35.03
C LEU A 27 -5.03 7.39 33.66
N VAL A 28 -4.97 6.07 33.43
CA VAL A 28 -4.49 5.51 32.15
C VAL A 28 -5.62 5.28 31.13
N ALA A 29 -6.87 5.06 31.59
CA ALA A 29 -8.02 4.87 30.72
C ALA A 29 -8.21 6.00 29.68
N PRO A 30 -8.14 7.32 30.03
CA PRO A 30 -8.27 8.38 29.05
C PRO A 30 -7.12 8.39 28.03
N ILE A 31 -5.92 7.97 28.42
CA ILE A 31 -4.76 7.87 27.51
C ILE A 31 -4.99 6.73 26.49
N PHE A 32 -5.49 5.58 26.94
CA PHE A 32 -5.84 4.49 26.04
C PHE A 32 -7.00 4.82 25.11
N ILE A 33 -8.03 5.53 25.62
CA ILE A 33 -9.15 6.00 24.80
C ILE A 33 -8.67 7.02 23.78
N ALA A 34 -7.87 8.00 24.18
CA ALA A 34 -7.28 8.99 23.27
C ALA A 34 -6.39 8.32 22.21
N GLY A 35 -5.57 7.33 22.59
CA GLY A 35 -4.77 6.54 21.68
C GLY A 35 -5.62 5.74 20.69
N ALA A 36 -6.70 5.09 21.13
CA ALA A 36 -7.62 4.35 20.28
C ALA A 36 -8.40 5.27 19.31
N VAL A 37 -8.82 6.45 19.80
CA VAL A 37 -9.47 7.47 18.96
C VAL A 37 -8.49 8.01 17.94
N LEU A 38 -7.26 8.34 18.34
CA LEU A 38 -6.20 8.79 17.44
C LEU A 38 -5.89 7.72 16.39
N LEU A 39 -5.81 6.44 16.77
CA LEU A 39 -5.59 5.32 15.86
C LEU A 39 -6.75 5.16 14.85
N LYS A 40 -8.00 5.36 15.30
CA LYS A 40 -9.18 5.38 14.42
C LYS A 40 -9.15 6.58 13.47
N ILE A 41 -8.80 7.77 13.96
CA ILE A 41 -8.66 8.97 13.13
C ILE A 41 -7.56 8.78 12.09
N VAL A 42 -6.37 8.31 12.48
CA VAL A 42 -5.28 8.03 11.55
C VAL A 42 -5.66 6.93 10.54
N GLY A 43 -6.39 5.90 10.97
CA GLY A 43 -6.96 4.88 10.08
C GLY A 43 -7.97 5.48 9.08
N SER A 44 -8.83 6.38 9.53
CA SER A 44 -9.82 7.08 8.69
C SER A 44 -9.17 8.07 7.72
N LEU A 45 -8.07 8.72 8.11
CA LEU A 45 -7.31 9.63 7.23
C LEU A 45 -6.71 8.92 6.01
N LYS A 46 -6.39 7.62 6.11
CA LYS A 46 -5.94 6.83 4.95
C LYS A 46 -7.03 6.73 3.89
N PHE A 47 -8.28 6.56 4.30
CA PHE A 47 -9.44 6.55 3.38
C PHE A 47 -9.83 7.96 2.95
N LEU A 48 -9.69 8.96 3.82
CA LEU A 48 -9.94 10.36 3.48
C LEU A 48 -9.07 10.81 2.29
N GLY A 49 -7.82 10.35 2.21
CA GLY A 49 -6.93 10.63 1.08
C GLY A 49 -7.53 10.25 -0.28
N ILE A 50 -8.29 9.15 -0.35
CA ILE A 50 -8.98 8.72 -1.57
C ILE A 50 -10.05 9.74 -1.97
N PHE A 51 -10.89 10.17 -1.02
CA PHE A 51 -11.95 11.15 -1.30
C PHE A 51 -11.38 12.51 -1.70
N VAL A 52 -10.30 12.94 -1.05
CA VAL A 52 -9.61 14.20 -1.42
C VAL A 52 -8.96 14.08 -2.80
N ALA A 53 -8.38 12.93 -3.16
CA ALA A 53 -7.84 12.69 -4.49
C ALA A 53 -8.94 12.70 -5.55
N VAL A 54 -10.04 11.98 -5.34
CA VAL A 54 -11.20 12.02 -6.25
C VAL A 54 -11.73 13.44 -6.40
N GLY A 55 -11.91 14.17 -5.30
CA GLY A 55 -12.40 15.57 -5.33
C GLY A 55 -11.47 16.48 -6.12
N GLY A 56 -10.14 16.39 -5.87
CA GLY A 56 -9.14 17.18 -6.59
C GLY A 56 -9.11 16.89 -8.09
N TYR A 57 -9.12 15.62 -8.48
CA TYR A 57 -9.18 15.24 -9.90
C TYR A 57 -10.52 15.59 -10.54
N ALA A 58 -11.64 15.50 -9.78
CA ALA A 58 -12.96 15.82 -10.27
C ALA A 58 -13.11 17.30 -10.66
N LEU A 59 -12.42 18.21 -9.97
CA LEU A 59 -12.41 19.64 -10.30
C LEU A 59 -11.75 19.92 -11.67
N ILE A 60 -10.82 19.05 -12.12
CA ILE A 60 -10.06 19.24 -13.35
C ILE A 60 -10.68 18.46 -14.52
N TRP A 61 -11.07 17.20 -14.30
CA TRP A 61 -11.48 16.26 -15.36
C TRP A 61 -12.90 15.70 -15.19
N GLY A 62 -13.65 16.17 -14.21
CA GLY A 62 -14.99 15.68 -13.89
C GLY A 62 -14.98 14.41 -13.03
N TRP A 63 -16.09 14.18 -12.30
CA TRP A 63 -16.17 13.15 -11.26
C TRP A 63 -16.08 11.71 -11.80
N ARG A 64 -16.62 11.44 -13.01
CA ARG A 64 -16.58 10.10 -13.63
C ARG A 64 -15.16 9.67 -13.93
N PHE A 65 -14.38 10.57 -14.54
CA PHE A 65 -12.96 10.32 -14.82
C PHE A 65 -12.16 10.18 -13.52
N ALA A 66 -12.38 11.07 -12.55
CA ALA A 66 -11.66 11.07 -11.28
C ALA A 66 -11.81 9.75 -10.51
N ILE A 67 -13.04 9.22 -10.43
CA ILE A 67 -13.29 7.91 -9.79
C ILE A 67 -12.53 6.81 -10.54
N GLY A 68 -12.68 6.73 -11.86
CA GLY A 68 -12.00 5.72 -12.67
C GLY A 68 -10.48 5.79 -12.56
N PHE A 69 -9.91 7.00 -12.56
CA PHE A 69 -8.48 7.20 -12.45
C PHE A 69 -7.93 6.81 -11.07
N VAL A 70 -8.63 7.17 -9.98
CA VAL A 70 -8.27 6.75 -8.63
C VAL A 70 -8.38 5.23 -8.45
N LEU A 71 -9.37 4.59 -9.10
CA LEU A 71 -9.45 3.12 -9.13
C LEU A 71 -8.27 2.48 -9.87
N LEU A 72 -7.80 3.06 -10.97
CA LEU A 72 -6.60 2.59 -11.67
C LEU A 72 -5.34 2.75 -10.81
N ILE A 73 -5.19 3.87 -10.08
CA ILE A 73 -4.12 4.03 -9.10
C ILE A 73 -4.22 2.94 -8.01
N LEU A 74 -5.42 2.67 -7.51
CA LEU A 74 -5.62 1.62 -6.51
C LEU A 74 -5.23 0.24 -7.04
N VAL A 75 -5.57 -0.10 -8.29
CA VAL A 75 -5.18 -1.36 -8.93
C VAL A 75 -3.66 -1.48 -9.02
N HIS A 76 -2.97 -0.39 -9.38
CA HIS A 76 -1.51 -0.32 -9.40
C HIS A 76 -0.93 -0.63 -8.00
N GLU A 77 -1.38 0.06 -6.96
CA GLU A 77 -0.91 -0.14 -5.59
C GLU A 77 -1.22 -1.55 -5.04
N LEU A 78 -2.38 -2.09 -5.42
CA LEU A 78 -2.74 -3.47 -5.07
C LEU A 78 -1.80 -4.48 -5.73
N GLY A 79 -1.25 -4.19 -6.90
CA GLY A 79 -0.20 -4.99 -7.52
C GLY A 79 1.02 -5.13 -6.61
N HIS A 80 1.54 -4.02 -6.09
CA HIS A 80 2.64 -4.01 -5.12
C HIS A 80 2.28 -4.76 -3.84
N TYR A 81 1.09 -4.48 -3.31
CA TYR A 81 0.61 -5.10 -2.07
C TYR A 81 0.52 -6.62 -2.19
N VAL A 82 -0.11 -7.11 -3.26
CA VAL A 82 -0.30 -8.56 -3.49
C VAL A 82 1.06 -9.24 -3.66
N GLU A 83 1.95 -8.68 -4.48
CA GLU A 83 3.26 -9.27 -4.70
C GLU A 83 4.12 -9.26 -3.43
N ALA A 84 4.11 -8.17 -2.66
CA ALA A 84 4.78 -8.12 -1.37
C ALA A 84 4.25 -9.20 -0.41
N ARG A 85 2.94 -9.42 -0.36
CA ARG A 85 2.33 -10.50 0.44
C ARG A 85 2.76 -11.89 -0.05
N ARG A 86 2.80 -12.11 -1.38
CA ARG A 86 3.27 -13.37 -1.98
C ARG A 86 4.73 -13.66 -1.63
N GLN A 87 5.56 -12.61 -1.50
CA GLN A 87 6.95 -12.70 -1.08
C GLN A 87 7.13 -12.91 0.43
N GLY A 88 6.05 -13.01 1.20
CA GLY A 88 6.08 -13.16 2.67
C GLY A 88 6.47 -11.88 3.41
N LEU A 89 6.39 -10.72 2.72
CA LEU A 89 6.60 -9.41 3.33
C LEU A 89 5.33 -8.95 4.05
N ASN A 90 5.45 -7.99 4.98
CA ASN A 90 4.33 -7.38 5.68
C ASN A 90 4.03 -5.96 5.15
N PRO A 91 3.39 -5.85 3.96
CA PRO A 91 3.02 -4.55 3.43
C PRO A 91 1.89 -3.94 4.26
N GLN A 92 1.93 -2.63 4.41
CA GLN A 92 0.78 -1.87 4.89
C GLN A 92 -0.20 -1.63 3.75
N LEU A 93 -1.48 -1.37 4.09
CA LEU A 93 -2.46 -0.97 3.09
C LEU A 93 -2.00 0.33 2.39
N PRO A 94 -2.29 0.49 1.10
CA PRO A 94 -1.95 1.69 0.34
C PRO A 94 -2.43 2.96 1.04
N VAL A 95 -1.57 3.97 1.06
CA VAL A 95 -1.89 5.31 1.57
C VAL A 95 -1.94 6.26 0.38
N PHE A 96 -3.09 6.89 0.17
CA PHE A 96 -3.28 7.88 -0.89
C PHE A 96 -2.82 9.26 -0.44
N ILE A 97 -1.98 9.89 -1.26
CA ILE A 97 -1.58 11.28 -1.09
C ILE A 97 -2.13 12.03 -2.31
N PRO A 98 -3.07 12.98 -2.10
CA PRO A 98 -3.67 13.74 -3.21
C PRO A 98 -2.58 14.35 -4.10
N PHE A 99 -2.72 14.25 -5.42
CA PHE A 99 -1.81 14.73 -6.48
C PHE A 99 -0.40 14.10 -6.52
N LEU A 100 0.01 13.36 -5.48
CA LEU A 100 1.30 12.66 -5.43
C LEU A 100 1.16 11.15 -5.69
N GLY A 101 -0.08 10.62 -5.76
CA GLY A 101 -0.36 9.20 -5.97
C GLY A 101 -0.64 8.45 -4.67
N ALA A 102 -0.21 7.20 -4.62
CA ALA A 102 -0.32 6.35 -3.44
C ALA A 102 1.00 5.59 -3.23
N TYR A 103 1.18 4.96 -2.08
CA TYR A 103 2.33 4.10 -1.84
C TYR A 103 2.01 2.99 -0.85
N VAL A 104 2.69 1.85 -1.00
CA VAL A 104 2.67 0.70 -0.08
C VAL A 104 3.94 0.70 0.75
N ALA A 105 3.82 0.92 2.07
CA ALA A 105 4.97 0.89 2.97
C ALA A 105 5.35 -0.55 3.34
N LEU A 106 6.64 -0.88 3.21
CA LEU A 106 7.24 -2.13 3.70
C LEU A 106 8.03 -1.82 4.97
N ARG A 107 7.63 -2.37 6.12
CA ARG A 107 8.32 -2.13 7.40
C ARG A 107 9.21 -3.29 7.79
N GLY A 108 10.43 -2.96 8.27
CA GLY A 108 11.29 -3.87 9.02
C GLY A 108 11.85 -5.05 8.25
N GLN A 109 11.89 -4.99 6.92
CA GLN A 109 12.42 -6.08 6.10
C GLN A 109 13.83 -5.74 5.61
N PRO A 110 14.78 -6.70 5.67
CA PRO A 110 16.09 -6.53 5.03
C PRO A 110 15.90 -6.38 3.52
N PHE A 111 16.73 -5.52 2.91
CA PHE A 111 16.71 -5.30 1.46
C PHE A 111 17.14 -6.55 0.71
N ASP A 112 16.21 -7.19 0.00
CA ASP A 112 16.50 -8.23 -0.98
C ASP A 112 16.28 -7.67 -2.38
N PRO A 113 17.32 -7.54 -3.22
CA PRO A 113 17.19 -6.88 -4.52
C PRO A 113 16.26 -7.62 -5.49
N TRP A 114 16.18 -8.95 -5.42
CA TRP A 114 15.27 -9.72 -6.27
C TRP A 114 13.81 -9.51 -5.87
N ARG A 115 13.51 -9.68 -4.58
CA ARG A 115 12.14 -9.45 -4.06
C ARG A 115 11.69 -8.02 -4.30
N ASN A 116 12.58 -7.05 -4.06
CA ASN A 116 12.27 -5.65 -4.30
C ASN A 116 12.00 -5.37 -5.79
N ALA A 117 12.74 -5.99 -6.72
CA ALA A 117 12.47 -5.86 -8.15
C ALA A 117 11.09 -6.40 -8.54
N LEU A 118 10.72 -7.59 -8.03
CA LEU A 118 9.41 -8.20 -8.29
C LEU A 118 8.27 -7.34 -7.77
N VAL A 119 8.39 -6.83 -6.53
CA VAL A 119 7.40 -5.92 -5.96
C VAL A 119 7.30 -4.64 -6.78
N SER A 120 8.44 -4.03 -7.16
CA SER A 120 8.45 -2.77 -7.91
C SER A 120 7.81 -2.88 -9.30
N VAL A 121 7.91 -4.02 -9.97
CA VAL A 121 7.31 -4.19 -11.31
C VAL A 121 5.83 -4.61 -11.24
N ALA A 122 5.39 -5.16 -10.10
CA ALA A 122 4.03 -5.68 -9.95
C ALA A 122 2.95 -4.60 -10.05
N GLY A 123 3.22 -3.38 -9.54
CA GLY A 123 2.33 -2.23 -9.70
C GLY A 123 2.08 -1.88 -11.16
N PRO A 124 3.13 -1.53 -11.92
CA PRO A 124 3.01 -1.25 -13.36
C PRO A 124 2.35 -2.37 -14.17
N VAL A 125 2.58 -3.63 -13.84
CA VAL A 125 1.92 -4.77 -14.49
C VAL A 125 0.43 -4.81 -14.16
N ALA A 126 0.06 -4.72 -12.89
CA ALA A 126 -1.35 -4.74 -12.47
C ALA A 126 -2.11 -3.53 -13.01
N GLY A 127 -1.52 -2.32 -12.91
CA GLY A 127 -2.09 -1.10 -13.45
C GLY A 127 -2.21 -1.14 -14.99
N GLY A 128 -1.23 -1.72 -15.68
CA GLY A 128 -1.29 -1.97 -17.12
C GLY A 128 -2.43 -2.92 -17.52
N ILE A 129 -2.66 -3.98 -16.76
CA ILE A 129 -3.81 -4.89 -16.95
C ILE A 129 -5.13 -4.12 -16.74
N GLY A 130 -5.23 -3.29 -15.70
CA GLY A 130 -6.41 -2.44 -15.46
C GLY A 130 -6.67 -1.46 -16.61
N ALA A 131 -5.61 -0.80 -17.12
CA ALA A 131 -5.70 0.08 -18.29
C ALA A 131 -6.13 -0.68 -19.56
N LEU A 132 -5.59 -1.87 -19.77
CA LEU A 132 -5.97 -2.74 -20.90
C LEU A 132 -7.44 -3.15 -20.82
N ALA A 133 -7.94 -3.48 -19.64
CA ALA A 133 -9.36 -3.78 -19.44
C ALA A 133 -10.24 -2.58 -19.79
N CYS A 134 -9.85 -1.36 -19.39
CA CYS A 134 -10.54 -0.12 -19.79
C CYS A 134 -10.51 0.06 -21.32
N LEU A 135 -9.38 -0.21 -21.98
CA LEU A 135 -9.26 -0.08 -23.44
C LEU A 135 -10.18 -1.07 -24.19
N VAL A 136 -10.09 -2.34 -23.82
CA VAL A 136 -10.86 -3.39 -24.47
C VAL A 136 -12.36 -3.15 -24.29
N TYR A 137 -12.80 -2.88 -23.07
CA TYR A 137 -14.20 -2.59 -22.80
C TYR A 137 -14.66 -1.26 -23.39
N GLY A 138 -13.82 -0.21 -23.35
CA GLY A 138 -14.10 1.09 -23.95
C GLY A 138 -14.29 1.00 -25.48
N ASN A 139 -13.52 0.16 -26.16
CA ASN A 139 -13.71 -0.09 -27.58
C ASN A 139 -14.99 -0.90 -27.86
N ALA A 140 -15.31 -1.87 -26.99
CA ALA A 140 -16.52 -2.70 -27.18
C ALA A 140 -17.82 -1.90 -27.01
N VAL A 141 -17.84 -0.88 -26.12
CA VAL A 141 -19.04 -0.06 -25.83
C VAL A 141 -18.96 1.35 -26.40
N ASP A 142 -17.95 1.64 -27.22
CA ASP A 142 -17.66 2.96 -27.82
C ASP A 142 -17.62 4.11 -26.80
N SER A 143 -16.88 3.92 -25.70
CA SER A 143 -16.79 4.88 -24.60
C SER A 143 -15.46 5.63 -24.60
N ASP A 144 -15.49 6.93 -24.92
CA ASP A 144 -14.31 7.79 -24.85
C ASP A 144 -13.78 7.99 -23.44
N LEU A 145 -14.67 7.96 -22.42
CA LEU A 145 -14.26 7.97 -21.02
C LEU A 145 -13.34 6.80 -20.69
N LEU A 146 -13.69 5.58 -21.10
CA LEU A 146 -12.88 4.39 -20.83
C LEU A 146 -11.58 4.39 -21.64
N ARG A 147 -11.59 4.91 -22.87
CA ARG A 147 -10.35 5.11 -23.65
C ARG A 147 -9.43 6.13 -22.98
N ALA A 148 -9.98 7.26 -22.51
CA ALA A 148 -9.21 8.27 -21.77
C ALA A 148 -8.62 7.70 -20.47
N LEU A 149 -9.39 6.88 -19.73
CA LEU A 149 -8.90 6.17 -18.53
C LEU A 149 -7.81 5.17 -18.89
N ALA A 150 -7.95 4.43 -19.99
CA ALA A 150 -6.92 3.51 -20.47
C ALA A 150 -5.63 4.24 -20.81
N TYR A 151 -5.70 5.32 -21.59
CA TYR A 151 -4.56 6.15 -21.94
C TYR A 151 -3.84 6.66 -20.69
N SER A 152 -4.60 7.27 -19.77
CA SER A 152 -4.05 7.81 -18.52
C SER A 152 -3.48 6.72 -17.61
N GLY A 153 -4.10 5.54 -17.59
CA GLY A 153 -3.61 4.38 -16.84
C GLY A 153 -2.28 3.86 -17.40
N PHE A 154 -2.15 3.69 -18.73
CA PHE A 154 -0.89 3.31 -19.35
C PHE A 154 0.19 4.37 -19.13
N PHE A 155 -0.14 5.65 -19.29
CA PHE A 155 0.77 6.75 -19.02
C PHE A 155 1.28 6.76 -17.58
N LEU A 156 0.36 6.66 -16.60
CA LEU A 156 0.71 6.60 -15.17
C LEU A 156 1.71 5.47 -14.88
N ASN A 157 1.43 4.26 -15.39
CA ASN A 157 2.28 3.09 -15.15
C ASN A 157 3.64 3.23 -15.86
N LEU A 158 3.68 3.85 -17.03
CA LEU A 158 4.92 4.13 -17.75
C LEU A 158 5.77 5.17 -17.00
N VAL A 159 5.16 6.23 -16.48
CA VAL A 159 5.84 7.24 -15.65
C VAL A 159 6.42 6.59 -14.38
N ASN A 160 5.68 5.67 -13.73
CA ASN A 160 6.21 4.96 -12.57
C ASN A 160 7.44 4.09 -12.87
N LEU A 161 7.66 3.69 -14.13
CA LEU A 161 8.89 2.97 -14.52
C LEU A 161 10.07 3.89 -14.83
N VAL A 162 9.91 5.23 -14.78
CA VAL A 162 11.03 6.16 -14.92
C VAL A 162 12.02 5.94 -13.75
N PRO A 163 13.34 5.88 -13.98
CA PRO A 163 14.35 5.53 -12.99
C PRO A 163 14.66 6.68 -12.00
N ILE A 164 13.62 7.24 -11.39
CA ILE A 164 13.67 8.27 -10.34
C ILE A 164 13.43 7.58 -8.99
N SER A 165 14.18 7.94 -7.97
CA SER A 165 14.24 7.23 -6.68
C SER A 165 12.90 7.05 -5.95
N ILE A 166 11.95 7.94 -6.17
CA ILE A 166 10.62 7.90 -5.55
C ILE A 166 9.61 7.06 -6.35
N LEU A 167 9.95 6.66 -7.59
CA LEU A 167 9.13 5.86 -8.48
C LEU A 167 9.58 4.39 -8.50
N ASP A 168 8.73 3.51 -8.97
CA ASP A 168 9.03 2.08 -9.07
C ASP A 168 10.28 1.78 -9.90
N GLY A 169 10.47 2.53 -11.00
CA GLY A 169 11.65 2.42 -11.84
C GLY A 169 12.94 2.74 -11.11
N GLY A 170 12.93 3.63 -10.12
CA GLY A 170 14.10 3.90 -9.28
C GLY A 170 14.43 2.74 -8.36
N HIS A 171 13.43 2.12 -7.73
CA HIS A 171 13.58 0.93 -6.92
C HIS A 171 14.06 -0.26 -7.75
N LEU A 172 13.52 -0.40 -8.95
CA LEU A 172 13.87 -1.43 -9.91
C LEU A 172 15.33 -1.27 -10.39
N LEU A 173 15.74 -0.04 -10.74
CA LEU A 173 17.12 0.28 -11.15
C LEU A 173 18.10 0.00 -10.02
N ARG A 174 17.77 0.35 -8.77
CA ARG A 174 18.60 0.04 -7.60
C ARG A 174 18.79 -1.46 -7.45
N SER A 175 17.72 -2.23 -7.53
CA SER A 175 17.75 -3.69 -7.44
C SER A 175 18.60 -4.31 -8.56
N TRP A 176 18.40 -3.85 -9.78
CA TRP A 176 19.14 -4.30 -10.95
C TRP A 176 20.65 -4.02 -10.82
N ARG A 177 21.04 -2.84 -10.33
CA ARG A 177 22.48 -2.49 -10.11
C ARG A 177 23.12 -3.42 -9.08
N VAL A 178 22.45 -3.71 -7.97
CA VAL A 178 22.95 -4.62 -6.93
C VAL A 178 23.13 -6.04 -7.49
N LEU A 179 22.12 -6.56 -8.19
CA LEU A 179 22.18 -7.88 -8.82
C LEU A 179 23.28 -7.96 -9.88
N ARG A 180 23.41 -6.94 -10.73
CA ARG A 180 24.44 -6.89 -11.77
C ARG A 180 25.86 -6.87 -11.20
N ALA A 181 26.05 -6.22 -10.05
CA ALA A 181 27.32 -6.24 -9.31
C ALA A 181 27.61 -7.59 -8.63
N GLY A 182 26.69 -8.57 -8.70
CA GLY A 182 26.83 -9.88 -8.07
C GLY A 182 26.36 -9.93 -6.62
N GLY A 183 25.68 -8.87 -6.13
CA GLY A 183 25.21 -8.79 -4.75
C GLY A 183 23.82 -9.38 -4.53
N GLY A 184 23.50 -9.66 -3.28
CA GLY A 184 22.17 -10.12 -2.85
C GLY A 184 21.86 -11.58 -3.18
N ARG A 185 22.85 -12.37 -3.62
CA ARG A 185 22.74 -13.81 -3.89
C ARG A 185 24.03 -14.53 -3.48
N PRO A 186 23.96 -15.85 -3.17
CA PRO A 186 25.13 -16.64 -2.81
C PRO A 186 26.18 -16.69 -3.92
N SER A 187 25.73 -16.70 -5.18
CA SER A 187 26.59 -16.73 -6.36
C SER A 187 26.49 -15.43 -7.17
N PRO A 188 27.61 -14.75 -7.47
CA PRO A 188 27.62 -13.60 -8.37
C PRO A 188 27.09 -13.91 -9.78
N ALA A 189 27.27 -15.14 -10.26
CA ALA A 189 26.74 -15.59 -11.56
C ALA A 189 25.22 -15.65 -11.55
N GLU A 190 24.63 -16.20 -10.48
CA GLU A 190 23.16 -16.20 -10.28
C GLU A 190 22.61 -14.78 -10.19
N ALA A 191 23.26 -13.91 -9.42
CA ALA A 191 22.83 -12.51 -9.30
C ALA A 191 22.80 -11.82 -10.67
N ARG A 192 23.84 -11.98 -11.50
CA ARG A 192 23.88 -11.40 -12.85
C ARG A 192 22.82 -11.99 -13.80
N ARG A 193 22.52 -13.30 -13.68
CA ARG A 193 21.43 -13.92 -14.43
C ARG A 193 20.08 -13.30 -14.08
N LEU A 194 19.80 -13.12 -12.78
CA LEU A 194 18.59 -12.46 -12.30
C LEU A 194 18.51 -11.00 -12.73
N ALA A 195 19.65 -10.28 -12.75
CA ALA A 195 19.71 -8.92 -13.31
C ALA A 195 19.29 -8.88 -14.78
N GLY A 196 19.72 -9.88 -15.58
CA GLY A 196 19.27 -10.02 -16.96
C GLY A 196 17.75 -10.20 -17.07
N VAL A 197 17.17 -11.07 -16.25
CA VAL A 197 15.72 -11.28 -16.20
C VAL A 197 14.98 -9.98 -15.83
N VAL A 198 15.42 -9.28 -14.77
CA VAL A 198 14.84 -7.99 -14.35
C VAL A 198 14.90 -6.98 -15.50
N GLY A 199 16.05 -6.84 -16.16
CA GLY A 199 16.23 -5.89 -17.25
C GLY A 199 15.30 -6.18 -18.44
N VAL A 200 15.29 -7.41 -18.93
CA VAL A 200 14.45 -7.81 -20.08
C VAL A 200 12.96 -7.64 -19.75
N PHE A 201 12.54 -8.11 -18.57
CA PHE A 201 11.13 -8.02 -18.16
C PHE A 201 10.69 -6.56 -18.00
N SER A 202 11.53 -5.70 -17.42
CA SER A 202 11.22 -4.27 -17.27
C SER A 202 11.05 -3.56 -18.61
N VAL A 203 11.94 -3.85 -19.58
CA VAL A 203 11.82 -3.31 -20.94
C VAL A 203 10.57 -3.82 -21.62
N ALA A 204 10.23 -5.10 -21.48
CA ALA A 204 9.03 -5.68 -22.07
C ALA A 204 7.75 -5.03 -21.49
N VAL A 205 7.70 -4.82 -20.17
CA VAL A 205 6.57 -4.12 -19.53
C VAL A 205 6.47 -2.68 -20.02
N ALA A 206 7.58 -1.93 -20.05
CA ALA A 206 7.60 -0.55 -20.54
C ALA A 206 7.14 -0.47 -22.02
N ALA A 207 7.62 -1.37 -22.87
CA ALA A 207 7.21 -1.42 -24.27
C ALA A 207 5.70 -1.74 -24.39
N GLY A 208 5.19 -2.70 -23.63
CA GLY A 208 3.76 -3.04 -23.59
C GLY A 208 2.88 -1.87 -23.15
N LEU A 209 3.30 -1.14 -22.11
CA LEU A 209 2.59 0.05 -21.64
C LEU A 209 2.61 1.17 -22.69
N ALA A 210 3.75 1.42 -23.34
CA ALA A 210 3.85 2.41 -24.41
C ALA A 210 2.98 2.07 -25.61
N LEU A 211 2.96 0.81 -26.03
CA LEU A 211 2.07 0.33 -27.10
C LEU A 211 0.60 0.48 -26.71
N GLY A 212 0.23 0.13 -25.47
CA GLY A 212 -1.11 0.31 -24.94
C GLY A 212 -1.53 1.78 -24.93
N MET A 213 -0.64 2.69 -24.55
CA MET A 213 -0.90 4.13 -24.57
C MET A 213 -1.16 4.63 -26.00
N VAL A 214 -0.36 4.19 -26.98
CA VAL A 214 -0.58 4.52 -28.39
C VAL A 214 -1.92 3.97 -28.88
N ALA A 215 -2.26 2.73 -28.53
CA ALA A 215 -3.53 2.10 -28.92
C ALA A 215 -4.77 2.75 -28.27
N ALA A 216 -4.60 3.36 -27.08
CA ALA A 216 -5.66 4.07 -26.37
C ALA A 216 -5.80 5.53 -26.77
N HIS A 217 -4.94 6.03 -27.69
CA HIS A 217 -4.98 7.42 -28.14
C HIS A 217 -6.31 7.72 -28.85
N ILE A 218 -6.99 8.77 -28.40
CA ILE A 218 -8.23 9.26 -29.04
C ILE A 218 -7.82 10.31 -30.07
N PRO A 219 -8.15 10.14 -31.36
CA PRO A 219 -7.89 11.14 -32.39
C PRO A 219 -8.58 12.48 -32.09
N GLN A 220 -7.94 13.58 -32.44
CA GLN A 220 -8.45 14.93 -32.14
C GLN A 220 -9.78 15.25 -32.82
N ASP A 221 -10.11 14.58 -33.92
CA ASP A 221 -11.39 14.70 -34.62
C ASP A 221 -12.59 14.08 -33.86
N ARG A 222 -12.33 13.39 -32.78
CA ARG A 222 -13.37 12.82 -31.87
C ARG A 222 -13.48 13.54 -30.53
N LEU A 223 -12.65 14.56 -30.27
CA LEU A 223 -12.68 15.39 -29.09
C LEU A 223 -13.47 16.67 -29.36
#